data_2486d6c77f1da92665ec79d13140d887
#
_entry.id   2486d6c77f1da92665ec79d13140d887
#
_cell.length_a   1.000
_cell.length_b   1.000
_cell.length_c   1.000
_cell.angle_alpha   90.00
_cell.angle_beta   90.00
_cell.angle_gamma   90.00
#
_symmetry.space_group_name_H-M   'P 1'
#
loop_
_entity.id
_entity.type
_entity.pdbx_description
1 polymer ?
#
loop_
_entity_poly.entity_id
_entity_poly.type
_entity_poly.pdbx_seq_one_letter_code
_entity_poly.pdbx_strand_id
1 'polypeptide(L)'
;DAAVTLSRITALLVGIVTRTTYLELLSEFPAALKHLISLCAASPMIASQLARYPLLLDELLDPNTLYQPTATDAYGDELRQYLLRVPEDDEEQQLEALRQFKQAQLLRIAAADIAGTLPVMKVSDHLTWLAEAMIDAVVQQAWVQMVARYGKPNHLNEREGRGFAVVGYGKLGGWELGYSSDLDLIFLHDCPMDAMTDGEREIDGRQFYLRLAQRIMHLFSTRTSSGILYEVDARLRPSGAAGMLVTSAEAFADYQKNEAWTWEHQALVRARVVYGDPQLTAHFDAVRREIMTLPREGKTLQTEVREMREKMRAHLGNKHRD
;
A
#
# COMPACT_ATOMS: atom_id res chain seq x y z
N ASP A 1 -24.95 15.30 -15.31
CA ASP A 1 -25.30 16.73 -15.31
C ASP A 1 -24.23 17.54 -16.01
N ALA A 2 -24.62 18.26 -17.09
CA ALA A 2 -23.72 19.04 -17.92
C ALA A 2 -23.00 20.17 -17.14
N ALA A 3 -23.69 20.80 -16.18
CA ALA A 3 -23.12 21.86 -15.36
C ALA A 3 -22.01 21.35 -14.44
N VAL A 4 -22.17 20.17 -13.85
CA VAL A 4 -21.16 19.52 -13.01
C VAL A 4 -19.95 19.13 -13.84
N THR A 5 -20.16 18.55 -15.02
CA THR A 5 -19.10 18.18 -15.95
C THR A 5 -18.31 19.40 -16.39
N LEU A 6 -18.99 20.47 -16.76
CA LEU A 6 -18.35 21.73 -17.15
C LEU A 6 -17.51 22.31 -16.03
N SER A 7 -17.99 22.29 -14.80
CA SER A 7 -17.25 22.75 -13.62
C SER A 7 -15.96 21.94 -13.41
N ARG A 8 -16.04 20.61 -13.52
CA ARG A 8 -14.87 19.71 -13.39
C ARG A 8 -13.83 19.95 -14.48
N ILE A 9 -14.27 20.12 -15.73
CA ILE A 9 -13.38 20.40 -16.87
C ILE A 9 -12.77 21.78 -16.74
N THR A 10 -13.52 22.77 -16.31
CA THR A 10 -13.03 24.13 -16.07
C THR A 10 -11.92 24.12 -15.02
N ALA A 11 -12.11 23.43 -13.91
CA ALA A 11 -11.08 23.27 -12.87
C ALA A 11 -9.80 22.62 -13.42
N LEU A 12 -9.95 21.59 -14.27
CA LEU A 12 -8.82 20.95 -14.95
C LEU A 12 -8.10 21.93 -15.88
N LEU A 13 -8.82 22.66 -16.72
CA LEU A 13 -8.24 23.62 -17.67
C LEU A 13 -7.50 24.76 -16.96
N VAL A 14 -8.02 25.24 -15.83
CA VAL A 14 -7.31 26.22 -14.99
C VAL A 14 -5.98 25.66 -14.49
N GLY A 15 -5.94 24.38 -14.10
CA GLY A 15 -4.72 23.73 -13.64
C GLY A 15 -3.66 23.51 -14.72
N ILE A 16 -4.05 23.42 -16.00
CA ILE A 16 -3.14 23.16 -17.12
C ILE A 16 -2.91 24.36 -18.03
N VAL A 17 -3.58 25.48 -17.80
CA VAL A 17 -3.52 26.69 -18.67
C VAL A 17 -2.10 27.24 -18.81
N THR A 18 -1.26 27.07 -17.83
CA THR A 18 0.16 27.48 -17.87
C THR A 18 1.07 26.52 -18.65
N ARG A 19 0.52 25.38 -19.10
CA ARG A 19 1.25 24.34 -19.84
C ARG A 19 0.63 24.18 -21.21
N THR A 20 1.07 25.01 -22.15
CA THR A 20 0.60 25.00 -23.54
C THR A 20 0.60 23.65 -24.21
N THR A 21 1.57 22.77 -23.86
CA THR A 21 1.69 21.42 -24.40
C THR A 21 0.43 20.58 -24.19
N TYR A 22 -0.23 20.69 -23.02
CA TYR A 22 -1.46 19.92 -22.76
C TYR A 22 -2.67 20.46 -23.51
N LEU A 23 -2.77 21.77 -23.68
CA LEU A 23 -3.81 22.38 -24.49
C LEU A 23 -3.65 22.00 -25.97
N GLU A 24 -2.42 22.00 -26.48
CA GLU A 24 -2.09 21.53 -27.82
C GLU A 24 -2.45 20.07 -28.02
N LEU A 25 -2.10 19.21 -27.04
CA LEU A 25 -2.43 17.79 -27.05
C LEU A 25 -3.95 17.56 -27.23
N LEU A 26 -4.77 18.23 -26.42
CA LEU A 26 -6.23 18.13 -26.50
C LEU A 26 -6.79 18.68 -27.81
N SER A 27 -6.15 19.70 -28.37
CA SER A 27 -6.52 20.29 -29.68
C SER A 27 -6.18 19.35 -30.85
N GLU A 28 -5.02 18.71 -30.80
CA GLU A 28 -4.54 17.81 -31.87
C GLU A 28 -5.21 16.44 -31.85
N PHE A 29 -5.65 15.97 -30.67
CA PHE A 29 -6.27 14.67 -30.48
C PHE A 29 -7.71 14.77 -29.98
N PRO A 30 -8.70 14.99 -30.89
CA PRO A 30 -10.11 15.12 -30.52
C PRO A 30 -10.66 13.91 -29.75
N ALA A 31 -10.14 12.72 -30.01
CA ALA A 31 -10.51 11.50 -29.27
C ALA A 31 -10.09 11.59 -27.79
N ALA A 32 -8.91 12.14 -27.49
CA ALA A 32 -8.47 12.37 -26.13
C ALA A 32 -9.40 13.32 -25.38
N LEU A 33 -9.82 14.41 -26.02
CA LEU A 33 -10.77 15.36 -25.46
C LEU A 33 -12.12 14.69 -25.17
N LYS A 34 -12.62 13.85 -26.08
CA LYS A 34 -13.86 13.10 -25.90
C LYS A 34 -13.78 12.17 -24.70
N HIS A 35 -12.68 11.43 -24.53
CA HIS A 35 -12.46 10.56 -23.36
C HIS A 35 -12.35 11.38 -22.07
N LEU A 36 -11.67 12.52 -22.10
CA LEU A 36 -11.59 13.44 -20.96
C LEU A 36 -12.97 13.87 -20.49
N ILE A 37 -13.82 14.33 -21.40
CA ILE A 37 -15.19 14.76 -21.08
C ILE A 37 -16.00 13.61 -20.51
N SER A 38 -15.95 12.44 -21.13
CA SER A 38 -16.66 11.24 -20.68
C SER A 38 -16.26 10.81 -19.27
N LEU A 39 -14.95 10.75 -19.01
CA LEU A 39 -14.42 10.34 -17.71
C LEU A 39 -14.70 11.37 -16.60
N CYS A 40 -14.56 12.65 -16.89
CA CYS A 40 -14.88 13.72 -15.93
C CYS A 40 -16.38 13.78 -15.62
N ALA A 41 -17.24 13.50 -16.60
CA ALA A 41 -18.69 13.43 -16.39
C ALA A 41 -19.06 12.27 -15.47
N ALA A 42 -18.37 11.13 -15.59
CA ALA A 42 -18.68 9.91 -14.87
C ALA A 42 -18.10 9.88 -13.45
N SER A 43 -16.95 10.53 -13.20
CA SER A 43 -16.23 10.40 -11.93
C SER A 43 -15.60 11.72 -11.46
N PRO A 44 -16.01 12.24 -10.28
CA PRO A 44 -15.34 13.37 -9.65
C PRO A 44 -13.91 13.02 -9.23
N MET A 45 -13.64 11.77 -8.88
CA MET A 45 -12.30 11.30 -8.52
C MET A 45 -11.34 11.42 -9.71
N ILE A 46 -11.74 10.94 -10.89
CA ILE A 46 -10.92 11.04 -12.11
C ILE A 46 -10.68 12.51 -12.48
N ALA A 47 -11.71 13.34 -12.43
CA ALA A 47 -11.60 14.77 -12.71
C ALA A 47 -10.58 15.44 -11.78
N SER A 48 -10.63 15.13 -10.49
CA SER A 48 -9.70 15.64 -9.48
C SER A 48 -8.26 15.15 -9.73
N GLN A 49 -8.08 13.88 -10.05
CA GLN A 49 -6.76 13.29 -10.35
C GLN A 49 -6.12 13.92 -11.59
N LEU A 50 -6.89 14.09 -12.68
CA LEU A 50 -6.40 14.70 -13.90
C LEU A 50 -6.05 16.19 -13.70
N ALA A 51 -6.84 16.91 -12.91
CA ALA A 51 -6.56 18.31 -12.57
C ALA A 51 -5.28 18.46 -11.74
N ARG A 52 -5.07 17.54 -10.79
CA ARG A 52 -3.93 17.56 -9.89
C ARG A 52 -2.65 17.05 -10.55
N TYR A 53 -2.75 16.08 -11.44
CA TYR A 53 -1.62 15.41 -12.09
C TYR A 53 -1.81 15.42 -13.63
N PRO A 54 -1.56 16.55 -14.29
CA PRO A 54 -1.84 16.70 -15.74
C PRO A 54 -1.09 15.72 -16.63
N LEU A 55 0.03 15.13 -16.18
CA LEU A 55 0.75 14.08 -16.93
C LEU A 55 -0.14 12.88 -17.28
N LEU A 56 -1.19 12.64 -16.49
CA LEU A 56 -2.15 11.57 -16.76
C LEU A 56 -2.95 11.78 -18.05
N LEU A 57 -2.96 12.99 -18.63
CA LEU A 57 -3.59 13.25 -19.92
C LEU A 57 -2.97 12.43 -21.05
N ASP A 58 -1.70 12.03 -20.94
CA ASP A 58 -1.06 11.16 -21.92
C ASP A 58 -1.76 9.80 -22.05
N GLU A 59 -2.36 9.29 -20.97
CA GLU A 59 -3.11 8.04 -20.97
C GLU A 59 -4.38 8.08 -21.84
N LEU A 60 -4.91 9.25 -22.11
CA LEU A 60 -6.09 9.45 -22.96
C LEU A 60 -5.80 9.27 -24.46
N LEU A 61 -4.53 9.23 -24.84
CA LEU A 61 -4.12 9.14 -26.25
C LEU A 61 -4.34 7.75 -26.86
N ASP A 62 -4.29 6.70 -26.05
CA ASP A 62 -4.49 5.33 -26.48
C ASP A 62 -5.70 4.70 -25.77
N PRO A 63 -6.89 4.71 -26.43
CA PRO A 63 -8.10 4.13 -25.83
C PRO A 63 -7.99 2.62 -25.59
N ASN A 64 -7.19 1.91 -26.36
CA ASN A 64 -7.00 0.47 -26.17
C ASN A 64 -6.28 0.17 -24.84
N THR A 65 -5.29 0.97 -24.50
CA THR A 65 -4.60 0.87 -23.21
C THR A 65 -5.44 1.45 -22.07
N LEU A 66 -6.10 2.59 -22.28
CA LEU A 66 -6.87 3.29 -21.26
C LEU A 66 -7.98 2.42 -20.66
N TYR A 67 -8.71 1.66 -21.47
CA TYR A 67 -9.86 0.87 -21.04
C TYR A 67 -9.52 -0.61 -20.79
N GLN A 68 -8.25 -0.97 -20.86
CA GLN A 68 -7.79 -2.32 -20.57
C GLN A 68 -6.81 -2.30 -19.39
N PRO A 69 -7.25 -2.68 -18.20
CA PRO A 69 -6.34 -2.78 -17.06
C PRO A 69 -5.29 -3.86 -17.31
N THR A 70 -4.13 -3.69 -16.69
CA THR A 70 -3.06 -4.68 -16.71
C THR A 70 -3.57 -6.04 -16.25
N ALA A 71 -3.08 -7.11 -16.87
CA ALA A 71 -3.43 -8.48 -16.45
C ALA A 71 -3.01 -8.73 -14.99
N THR A 72 -3.74 -9.61 -14.30
CA THR A 72 -3.60 -9.93 -12.88
C THR A 72 -2.17 -10.11 -12.38
N ASP A 73 -1.38 -10.85 -13.12
CA ASP A 73 -0.01 -11.23 -12.76
C ASP A 73 1.06 -10.30 -13.36
N ALA A 74 0.66 -9.32 -14.16
CA ALA A 74 1.58 -8.47 -14.92
C ALA A 74 1.91 -7.13 -14.24
N TYR A 75 1.24 -6.75 -13.16
CA TYR A 75 1.52 -5.47 -12.50
C TYR A 75 2.96 -5.33 -12.03
N GLY A 76 3.51 -6.37 -11.42
CA GLY A 76 4.90 -6.38 -10.98
C GLY A 76 5.90 -6.29 -12.14
N ASP A 77 5.66 -7.01 -13.23
CA ASP A 77 6.52 -7.01 -14.42
C ASP A 77 6.48 -5.65 -15.14
N GLU A 78 5.32 -5.08 -15.32
CA GLU A 78 5.18 -3.75 -15.93
C GLU A 78 5.84 -2.67 -15.09
N LEU A 79 5.71 -2.75 -13.76
CA LEU A 79 6.38 -1.83 -12.85
C LEU A 79 7.91 -1.95 -12.95
N ARG A 80 8.45 -3.16 -12.98
CA ARG A 80 9.90 -3.37 -13.14
C ARG A 80 10.40 -2.77 -14.46
N GLN A 81 9.69 -2.97 -15.55
CA GLN A 81 10.04 -2.37 -16.84
C GLN A 81 9.96 -0.84 -16.81
N TYR A 82 8.95 -0.29 -16.15
CA TYR A 82 8.82 1.15 -15.98
C TYR A 82 9.99 1.75 -15.19
N LEU A 83 10.40 1.08 -14.12
CA LEU A 83 11.51 1.53 -13.27
C LEU A 83 12.89 1.42 -13.96
N LEU A 84 13.04 0.58 -14.98
CA LEU A 84 14.29 0.50 -15.78
C LEU A 84 14.62 1.81 -16.52
N ARG A 85 13.65 2.69 -16.70
CA ARG A 85 13.84 4.01 -17.32
C ARG A 85 14.42 5.04 -16.37
N VAL A 86 14.54 4.70 -15.09
CA VAL A 86 14.97 5.60 -14.02
C VAL A 86 16.31 5.09 -13.46
N PRO A 87 17.30 5.97 -13.23
CA PRO A 87 18.56 5.56 -12.60
C PRO A 87 18.31 4.92 -11.22
N GLU A 88 18.97 3.80 -10.96
CA GLU A 88 18.80 3.05 -9.71
C GLU A 88 19.27 3.84 -8.47
N ASP A 89 20.28 4.69 -8.65
CA ASP A 89 20.87 5.52 -7.61
C ASP A 89 20.15 6.85 -7.37
N ASP A 90 19.19 7.20 -8.22
CA ASP A 90 18.36 8.40 -8.05
C ASP A 90 17.07 8.07 -7.28
N GLU A 91 17.16 8.17 -5.97
CA GLU A 91 16.03 7.87 -5.07
C GLU A 91 14.81 8.74 -5.36
N GLU A 92 15.00 10.04 -5.61
CA GLU A 92 13.90 10.96 -5.88
C GLU A 92 13.12 10.59 -7.15
N GLN A 93 13.84 10.26 -8.23
CA GLN A 93 13.22 9.79 -9.46
C GLN A 93 12.55 8.42 -9.30
N GLN A 94 13.14 7.53 -8.50
CA GLN A 94 12.53 6.23 -8.19
C GLN A 94 11.19 6.40 -7.45
N LEU A 95 11.15 7.27 -6.45
CA LEU A 95 9.92 7.57 -5.70
C LEU A 95 8.84 8.18 -6.60
N GLU A 96 9.24 9.12 -7.45
CA GLU A 96 8.33 9.77 -8.40
C GLU A 96 7.77 8.77 -9.41
N ALA A 97 8.60 7.89 -9.94
CA ALA A 97 8.20 6.85 -10.89
C ALA A 97 7.18 5.87 -10.29
N LEU A 98 7.34 5.46 -9.04
CA LEU A 98 6.36 4.61 -8.34
C LEU A 98 4.99 5.29 -8.28
N ARG A 99 4.96 6.57 -7.96
CA ARG A 99 3.72 7.34 -7.83
C ARG A 99 3.03 7.55 -9.18
N GLN A 100 3.79 7.88 -10.19
CA GLN A 100 3.28 8.04 -11.56
C GLN A 100 2.72 6.74 -12.12
N PHE A 101 3.42 5.62 -11.92
CA PHE A 101 2.93 4.30 -12.31
C PHE A 101 1.60 3.96 -11.64
N LYS A 102 1.53 4.15 -10.33
CA LYS A 102 0.28 3.92 -9.58
C LYS A 102 -0.87 4.75 -10.12
N GLN A 103 -0.66 6.04 -10.34
CA GLN A 103 -1.68 6.96 -10.82
C GLN A 103 -2.20 6.56 -12.21
N ALA A 104 -1.30 6.19 -13.12
CA ALA A 104 -1.67 5.71 -14.45
C ALA A 104 -2.50 4.42 -14.37
N GLN A 105 -2.11 3.48 -13.54
CA GLN A 105 -2.84 2.23 -13.35
C GLN A 105 -4.22 2.46 -12.71
N LEU A 106 -4.32 3.34 -11.71
CA LEU A 106 -5.61 3.71 -11.11
C LEU A 106 -6.55 4.32 -12.15
N LEU A 107 -6.05 5.17 -13.02
CA LEU A 107 -6.85 5.77 -14.11
C LEU A 107 -7.37 4.70 -15.06
N ARG A 108 -6.53 3.75 -15.46
CA ARG A 108 -6.92 2.63 -16.34
C ARG A 108 -7.99 1.74 -15.69
N ILE A 109 -7.80 1.39 -14.42
CA ILE A 109 -8.78 0.58 -13.68
C ILE A 109 -10.12 1.33 -13.59
N ALA A 110 -10.10 2.60 -13.23
CA ALA A 110 -11.30 3.42 -13.12
C ALA A 110 -11.99 3.63 -14.47
N ALA A 111 -11.25 3.84 -15.54
CA ALA A 111 -11.78 3.98 -16.89
C ALA A 111 -12.46 2.68 -17.36
N ALA A 112 -11.85 1.53 -17.13
CA ALA A 112 -12.42 0.23 -17.44
C ALA A 112 -13.68 -0.09 -16.62
N ASP A 113 -13.70 0.30 -15.35
CA ASP A 113 -14.87 0.20 -14.46
C ASP A 113 -16.04 1.02 -15.01
N ILE A 114 -15.81 2.28 -15.34
CA ILE A 114 -16.82 3.21 -15.89
C ILE A 114 -17.34 2.73 -17.25
N ALA A 115 -16.45 2.26 -18.11
CA ALA A 115 -16.81 1.74 -19.43
C ALA A 115 -17.50 0.38 -19.41
N GLY A 116 -17.50 -0.30 -18.26
CA GLY A 116 -18.08 -1.64 -18.11
C GLY A 116 -17.23 -2.76 -18.72
N THR A 117 -16.00 -2.49 -19.12
CA THR A 117 -15.06 -3.50 -19.63
C THR A 117 -14.43 -4.32 -18.52
N LEU A 118 -14.44 -3.80 -17.29
CA LEU A 118 -14.03 -4.50 -16.09
C LEU A 118 -15.24 -4.71 -15.18
N PRO A 119 -15.61 -5.95 -14.84
CA PRO A 119 -16.71 -6.22 -13.91
C PRO A 119 -16.45 -5.58 -12.53
N VAL A 120 -17.48 -5.02 -11.92
CA VAL A 120 -17.39 -4.33 -10.60
C VAL A 120 -16.71 -5.21 -9.55
N MET A 121 -17.02 -6.52 -9.54
CA MET A 121 -16.40 -7.47 -8.61
C MET A 121 -14.89 -7.64 -8.80
N LYS A 122 -14.34 -7.27 -9.96
CA LYS A 122 -12.92 -7.38 -10.28
C LYS A 122 -12.13 -6.10 -9.99
N VAL A 123 -12.79 -4.98 -9.75
CA VAL A 123 -12.13 -3.70 -9.48
C VAL A 123 -11.26 -3.78 -8.23
N SER A 124 -11.80 -4.26 -7.13
CA SER A 124 -11.05 -4.43 -5.88
C SER A 124 -9.89 -5.42 -6.01
N ASP A 125 -10.04 -6.46 -6.81
CA ASP A 125 -8.95 -7.39 -7.10
C ASP A 125 -7.79 -6.69 -7.80
N HIS A 126 -8.05 -5.91 -8.85
CA HIS A 126 -7.04 -5.13 -9.55
C HIS A 126 -6.36 -4.09 -8.66
N LEU A 127 -7.12 -3.39 -7.83
CA LEU A 127 -6.57 -2.44 -6.87
C LEU A 127 -5.67 -3.13 -5.84
N THR A 128 -6.01 -4.33 -5.44
CA THR A 128 -5.21 -5.16 -4.52
C THR A 128 -3.91 -5.65 -5.18
N TRP A 129 -3.97 -6.16 -6.40
CA TRP A 129 -2.77 -6.57 -7.14
C TRP A 129 -1.82 -5.40 -7.38
N LEU A 130 -2.36 -4.23 -7.72
CA LEU A 130 -1.55 -3.01 -7.84
C LEU A 130 -0.87 -2.65 -6.52
N ALA A 131 -1.60 -2.66 -5.41
CA ALA A 131 -1.04 -2.38 -4.09
C ALA A 131 0.05 -3.38 -3.70
N GLU A 132 -0.13 -4.65 -3.98
CA GLU A 132 0.88 -5.68 -3.73
C GLU A 132 2.15 -5.46 -4.57
N ALA A 133 2.01 -5.08 -5.84
CA ALA A 133 3.15 -4.73 -6.68
C ALA A 133 3.91 -3.51 -6.13
N MET A 134 3.20 -2.51 -5.62
CA MET A 134 3.80 -1.34 -4.98
C MET A 134 4.52 -1.70 -3.67
N ILE A 135 3.93 -2.55 -2.85
CA ILE A 135 4.54 -3.03 -1.61
C ILE A 135 5.84 -3.78 -1.92
N ASP A 136 5.82 -4.69 -2.89
CA ASP A 136 7.00 -5.43 -3.34
C ASP A 136 8.13 -4.48 -3.78
N ALA A 137 7.82 -3.50 -4.60
CA ALA A 137 8.78 -2.51 -5.09
C ALA A 137 9.37 -1.65 -3.96
N VAL A 138 8.54 -1.19 -3.02
CA VAL A 138 8.98 -0.39 -1.86
C VAL A 138 9.88 -1.21 -0.93
N VAL A 139 9.51 -2.45 -0.63
CA VAL A 139 10.34 -3.35 0.18
C VAL A 139 11.67 -3.62 -0.51
N GLN A 140 11.67 -3.88 -1.81
CA GLN A 140 12.89 -4.08 -2.60
C GLN A 140 13.82 -2.87 -2.52
N GLN A 141 13.30 -1.67 -2.72
CA GLN A 141 14.08 -0.44 -2.66
C GLN A 141 14.65 -0.19 -1.27
N ALA A 142 13.84 -0.35 -0.22
CA ALA A 142 14.27 -0.22 1.16
C ALA A 142 15.34 -1.26 1.53
N TRP A 143 15.16 -2.48 1.09
CA TRP A 143 16.13 -3.57 1.32
C TRP A 143 17.49 -3.26 0.70
N VAL A 144 17.53 -2.87 -0.55
CA VAL A 144 18.78 -2.52 -1.26
C VAL A 144 19.50 -1.38 -0.53
N GLN A 145 18.80 -0.35 -0.09
CA GLN A 145 19.36 0.78 0.64
C GLN A 145 19.92 0.36 2.01
N MET A 146 19.20 -0.49 2.72
CA MET A 146 19.62 -1.00 4.03
C MET A 146 20.87 -1.90 3.92
N VAL A 147 20.88 -2.80 2.94
CA VAL A 147 22.02 -3.71 2.71
C VAL A 147 23.26 -2.93 2.26
N ALA A 148 23.10 -1.90 1.42
CA ALA A 148 24.21 -1.04 1.01
C ALA A 148 24.85 -0.33 2.21
N ARG A 149 24.07 -0.01 3.24
CA ARG A 149 24.54 0.72 4.41
C ARG A 149 25.11 -0.17 5.52
N TYR A 150 24.49 -1.33 5.77
CA TYR A 150 24.79 -2.18 6.93
C TYR A 150 25.21 -3.60 6.59
N GLY A 151 25.08 -4.04 5.33
CA GLY A 151 25.14 -5.45 4.96
C GLY A 151 23.85 -6.20 5.32
N LYS A 152 23.88 -7.49 5.17
CA LYS A 152 22.75 -8.39 5.50
C LYS A 152 22.87 -8.92 6.92
N PRO A 153 21.73 -9.15 7.62
CA PRO A 153 21.74 -9.94 8.83
C PRO A 153 22.34 -11.34 8.60
N ASN A 154 23.25 -11.77 9.46
CA ASN A 154 24.06 -12.97 9.24
C ASN A 154 23.31 -14.29 9.35
N HIS A 155 22.10 -14.30 9.96
CA HIS A 155 21.24 -15.49 9.98
C HIS A 155 20.71 -15.85 8.58
N LEU A 156 20.85 -14.96 7.60
CA LEU A 156 20.45 -15.17 6.20
C LEU A 156 21.56 -15.76 5.33
N ASN A 157 22.79 -15.97 5.85
CA ASN A 157 23.98 -16.28 5.04
C ASN A 157 23.85 -17.58 4.23
N GLU A 158 23.14 -18.57 4.73
CA GLU A 158 23.01 -19.87 4.08
C GLU A 158 21.57 -20.18 3.67
N ARG A 159 20.73 -19.16 3.53
CA ARG A 159 19.34 -19.36 3.14
C ARG A 159 18.87 -18.31 2.13
N GLU A 160 17.90 -18.70 1.35
CA GLU A 160 17.19 -17.78 0.46
C GLU A 160 16.19 -16.95 1.25
N GLY A 161 15.92 -15.75 0.75
CA GLY A 161 14.94 -14.84 1.33
C GLY A 161 15.54 -13.74 2.18
N ARG A 162 14.68 -12.92 2.74
CA ARG A 162 15.05 -11.71 3.48
C ARG A 162 14.74 -11.77 4.97
N GLY A 163 14.14 -12.86 5.44
CA GLY A 163 13.72 -12.97 6.83
C GLY A 163 12.68 -11.94 7.24
N PHE A 164 11.88 -11.47 6.31
CA PHE A 164 10.95 -10.37 6.46
C PHE A 164 9.62 -10.67 5.79
N ALA A 165 8.53 -10.21 6.39
CA ALA A 165 7.20 -10.32 5.83
C ALA A 165 6.37 -9.07 6.10
N VAL A 166 5.50 -8.75 5.17
CA VAL A 166 4.47 -7.72 5.30
C VAL A 166 3.11 -8.40 5.29
N VAL A 167 2.32 -8.14 6.30
CA VAL A 167 0.96 -8.68 6.43
C VAL A 167 -0.03 -7.57 6.14
N GLY A 168 -0.95 -7.82 5.21
CA GLY A 168 -2.07 -6.93 4.91
C GLY A 168 -3.29 -7.29 5.75
N TYR A 169 -3.84 -6.28 6.41
CA TYR A 169 -5.08 -6.36 7.19
C TYR A 169 -6.21 -5.61 6.48
N GLY A 170 -7.36 -5.60 7.07
CA GLY A 170 -8.48 -4.78 6.65
C GLY A 170 -8.89 -5.03 5.19
N LYS A 171 -9.09 -3.96 4.45
CA LYS A 171 -9.53 -4.03 3.05
C LYS A 171 -8.49 -4.66 2.13
N LEU A 172 -7.21 -4.40 2.37
CA LEU A 172 -6.11 -5.02 1.61
C LEU A 172 -6.09 -6.53 1.81
N GLY A 173 -6.09 -6.97 3.06
CA GLY A 173 -6.10 -8.40 3.40
C GLY A 173 -7.35 -9.11 2.89
N GLY A 174 -8.50 -8.46 2.95
CA GLY A 174 -9.80 -8.99 2.56
C GLY A 174 -10.18 -8.86 1.08
N TRP A 175 -9.29 -8.38 0.22
CA TRP A 175 -9.57 -8.15 -1.20
C TRP A 175 -10.70 -7.15 -1.46
N GLU A 176 -10.87 -6.17 -0.58
CA GLU A 176 -11.92 -5.15 -0.64
C GLU A 176 -11.36 -3.74 -0.84
N LEU A 177 -10.13 -3.62 -1.36
CA LEU A 177 -9.45 -2.34 -1.52
C LEU A 177 -10.21 -1.42 -2.48
N GLY A 178 -10.41 -0.17 -2.08
CA GLY A 178 -10.97 0.89 -2.91
C GLY A 178 -9.89 1.82 -3.49
N TYR A 179 -10.29 2.76 -4.33
CA TYR A 179 -9.37 3.69 -5.00
C TYR A 179 -8.58 4.58 -4.03
N SER A 180 -9.18 4.97 -2.93
CA SER A 180 -8.58 5.84 -1.92
C SER A 180 -8.36 5.15 -0.57
N SER A 181 -8.40 3.83 -0.54
CA SER A 181 -8.19 3.08 0.71
C SER A 181 -6.76 3.20 1.20
N ASP A 182 -6.61 3.30 2.52
CA ASP A 182 -5.34 3.14 3.20
C ASP A 182 -4.90 1.68 3.16
N LEU A 183 -3.61 1.45 3.34
CA LEU A 183 -3.06 0.12 3.53
C LEU A 183 -2.86 -0.13 5.03
N ASP A 184 -3.55 -1.14 5.57
CA ASP A 184 -3.33 -1.61 6.92
C ASP A 184 -2.26 -2.69 6.88
N LEU A 185 -1.07 -2.38 7.38
CA LEU A 185 0.10 -3.25 7.31
C LEU A 185 0.70 -3.51 8.68
N ILE A 186 1.21 -4.72 8.87
CA ILE A 186 2.17 -5.01 9.93
C ILE A 186 3.41 -5.65 9.35
N PHE A 187 4.53 -5.56 10.07
CA PHE A 187 5.84 -6.05 9.63
C PHE A 187 6.34 -7.12 10.60
N LEU A 188 6.79 -8.23 10.05
CA LEU A 188 7.34 -9.36 10.79
C LEU A 188 8.74 -9.70 10.31
N HIS A 189 9.60 -10.18 11.21
CA HIS A 189 10.90 -10.74 10.90
C HIS A 189 11.10 -12.08 11.65
N ASP A 190 12.12 -12.81 11.29
CA ASP A 190 12.53 -14.05 11.97
C ASP A 190 13.95 -14.00 12.52
N CYS A 191 14.46 -12.79 12.78
CA CYS A 191 15.82 -12.57 13.22
C CYS A 191 16.05 -13.04 14.67
N PRO A 192 17.04 -13.91 14.93
CA PRO A 192 17.46 -14.23 16.28
C PRO A 192 18.03 -13.02 17.02
N MET A 193 18.06 -13.08 18.35
CA MET A 193 18.55 -11.97 19.18
C MET A 193 20.06 -11.70 19.04
N ASP A 194 20.82 -12.71 18.65
CA ASP A 194 22.29 -12.66 18.55
C ASP A 194 22.79 -12.38 17.13
N ALA A 195 21.90 -12.24 16.15
CA ALA A 195 22.27 -11.95 14.78
C ALA A 195 22.78 -10.50 14.62
N MET A 196 23.80 -10.34 13.80
CA MET A 196 24.39 -9.05 13.44
C MET A 196 24.43 -8.91 11.92
N THR A 197 24.52 -7.69 11.42
CA THR A 197 24.74 -7.45 9.99
C THR A 197 26.22 -7.65 9.62
N ASP A 198 26.50 -7.94 8.36
CA ASP A 198 27.82 -8.32 7.85
C ASP A 198 28.55 -7.22 7.07
N GLY A 199 28.04 -5.99 7.09
CA GLY A 199 28.67 -4.84 6.41
C GLY A 199 29.78 -4.19 7.23
N GLU A 200 30.44 -3.18 6.65
CA GLU A 200 31.45 -2.37 7.34
C GLU A 200 30.88 -1.67 8.58
N ARG A 201 29.66 -1.22 8.49
CA ARG A 201 28.89 -0.66 9.61
C ARG A 201 27.96 -1.71 10.17
N GLU A 202 28.48 -2.52 11.07
CA GLU A 202 27.74 -3.60 11.72
C GLU A 202 26.71 -3.07 12.72
N ILE A 203 25.49 -3.56 12.65
CA ILE A 203 24.42 -3.30 13.63
C ILE A 203 23.74 -4.60 14.04
N ASP A 204 23.02 -4.56 15.16
CA ASP A 204 22.15 -5.64 15.60
C ASP A 204 21.13 -5.98 14.52
N GLY A 205 20.89 -7.30 14.29
CA GLY A 205 19.97 -7.75 13.25
C GLY A 205 18.53 -7.30 13.46
N ARG A 206 18.03 -7.27 14.69
CA ARG A 206 16.68 -6.77 14.99
C ARG A 206 16.58 -5.26 14.79
N GLN A 207 17.65 -4.52 15.07
CA GLN A 207 17.75 -3.09 14.76
C GLN A 207 17.72 -2.85 13.24
N PHE A 208 18.34 -3.72 12.46
CA PHE A 208 18.27 -3.68 11.00
C PHE A 208 16.82 -3.75 10.51
N TYR A 209 16.04 -4.72 11.01
CA TYR A 209 14.65 -4.86 10.60
C TYR A 209 13.75 -3.73 11.08
N LEU A 210 14.02 -3.14 12.24
CA LEU A 210 13.32 -1.94 12.68
C LEU A 210 13.56 -0.77 11.72
N ARG A 211 14.79 -0.55 11.35
CA ARG A 211 15.16 0.51 10.39
C ARG A 211 14.63 0.23 8.99
N LEU A 212 14.59 -1.04 8.58
CA LEU A 212 13.95 -1.46 7.33
C LEU A 212 12.47 -1.08 7.31
N ALA A 213 11.74 -1.40 8.36
CA ALA A 213 10.33 -1.07 8.48
C ALA A 213 10.09 0.44 8.50
N GLN A 214 10.91 1.19 9.23
CA GLN A 214 10.88 2.66 9.23
C GLN A 214 11.14 3.24 7.85
N ARG A 215 12.09 2.68 7.12
CA ARG A 215 12.40 3.09 5.75
C ARG A 215 11.24 2.81 4.80
N ILE A 216 10.61 1.67 4.91
CA ILE A 216 9.40 1.32 4.14
C ILE A 216 8.29 2.35 4.40
N MET A 217 8.00 2.66 5.66
CA MET A 217 7.01 3.67 6.02
C MET A 217 7.35 5.04 5.42
N HIS A 218 8.61 5.43 5.46
CA HIS A 218 9.11 6.68 4.88
C HIS A 218 8.89 6.72 3.36
N LEU A 219 9.22 5.64 2.64
CA LEU A 219 9.05 5.57 1.18
C LEU A 219 7.58 5.68 0.75
N PHE A 220 6.65 5.12 1.53
CA PHE A 220 5.23 5.28 1.28
C PHE A 220 4.72 6.69 1.52
N SER A 221 5.16 7.35 2.58
CA SER A 221 4.61 8.60 3.08
C SER A 221 5.30 9.87 2.59
N THR A 222 6.51 9.76 2.04
CA THR A 222 7.24 10.92 1.51
C THR A 222 6.45 11.58 0.39
N ARG A 223 6.25 12.87 0.52
CA ARG A 223 5.53 13.65 -0.50
C ARG A 223 6.49 14.10 -1.60
N THR A 224 6.16 13.69 -2.82
CA THR A 224 6.82 14.19 -4.05
C THR A 224 5.85 15.10 -4.81
N SER A 225 6.25 15.60 -5.98
CA SER A 225 5.34 16.35 -6.86
C SER A 225 4.09 15.56 -7.27
N SER A 226 4.20 14.23 -7.29
CA SER A 226 3.06 13.31 -7.53
C SER A 226 2.36 12.83 -6.25
N GLY A 227 2.63 13.47 -5.12
CA GLY A 227 2.01 13.18 -3.82
C GLY A 227 2.69 12.05 -3.06
N ILE A 228 1.96 11.44 -2.15
CA ILE A 228 2.37 10.23 -1.42
C ILE A 228 2.00 8.98 -2.22
N LEU A 229 2.65 7.85 -1.92
CA LEU A 229 2.32 6.59 -2.59
C LEU A 229 1.03 5.97 -2.04
N TYR A 230 1.01 5.69 -0.75
CA TYR A 230 -0.16 5.24 0.02
C TYR A 230 -0.09 5.78 1.44
N GLU A 231 -1.25 6.08 2.02
CA GLU A 231 -1.38 6.16 3.47
C GLU A 231 -1.25 4.75 4.04
N VAL A 232 -0.36 4.56 5.00
CA VAL A 232 -0.13 3.27 5.66
C VAL A 232 -0.46 3.38 7.13
N ASP A 233 -1.34 2.49 7.60
CA ASP A 233 -1.70 2.35 9.00
C ASP A 233 -1.06 1.06 9.56
N ALA A 234 -0.18 1.20 10.52
CA ALA A 234 0.50 0.08 11.17
C ALA A 234 0.02 -0.17 12.62
N ARG A 235 -1.12 0.42 13.02
CA ARG A 235 -1.63 0.35 14.41
C ARG A 235 -2.22 -1.01 14.78
N LEU A 236 -2.46 -1.90 13.83
CA LEU A 236 -2.93 -3.27 14.09
C LEU A 236 -1.82 -4.21 14.59
N ARG A 237 -0.58 -3.72 14.70
CA ARG A 237 0.54 -4.46 15.25
C ARG A 237 0.35 -4.76 16.76
N PRO A 238 1.07 -5.76 17.30
CA PRO A 238 1.04 -6.06 18.73
C PRO A 238 1.24 -4.82 19.60
N SER A 239 0.39 -4.64 20.59
CA SER A 239 0.34 -3.45 21.48
C SER A 239 0.00 -2.12 20.77
N GLY A 240 -0.47 -2.18 19.54
CA GLY A 240 -0.91 -1.01 18.78
C GLY A 240 0.20 0.03 18.58
N ALA A 241 -0.15 1.30 18.66
CA ALA A 241 0.80 2.40 18.48
C ALA A 241 1.92 2.44 19.54
N ALA A 242 1.71 1.83 20.69
CA ALA A 242 2.72 1.73 21.76
C ALA A 242 3.74 0.60 21.50
N GLY A 243 3.42 -0.36 20.65
CA GLY A 243 4.28 -1.48 20.32
C GLY A 243 5.38 -1.15 19.30
N MET A 244 6.35 -2.05 19.19
CA MET A 244 7.41 -1.95 18.17
C MET A 244 6.83 -2.00 16.77
N LEU A 245 7.36 -1.20 15.87
CA LEU A 245 6.91 -1.14 14.47
C LEU A 245 7.06 -2.49 13.75
N VAL A 246 8.11 -3.22 14.05
CA VAL A 246 8.33 -4.58 13.54
C VAL A 246 8.42 -5.55 14.71
N THR A 247 7.85 -6.74 14.54
CA THR A 247 7.80 -7.78 15.58
C THR A 247 8.39 -9.07 15.02
N SER A 248 9.10 -9.85 15.86
CA SER A 248 9.47 -11.19 15.45
C SER A 248 8.23 -12.05 15.25
N ALA A 249 8.29 -13.00 14.31
CA ALA A 249 7.19 -13.93 14.06
C ALA A 249 6.81 -14.73 15.32
N GLU A 250 7.79 -15.09 16.13
CA GLU A 250 7.61 -15.78 17.41
C GLU A 250 6.87 -14.91 18.43
N ALA A 251 7.32 -13.67 18.61
CA ALA A 251 6.66 -12.70 19.51
C ALA A 251 5.24 -12.37 19.07
N PHE A 252 4.99 -12.29 17.76
CA PHE A 252 3.65 -12.12 17.20
C PHE A 252 2.74 -13.29 17.57
N ALA A 253 3.22 -14.53 17.45
CA ALA A 253 2.48 -15.72 17.82
C ALA A 253 2.11 -15.72 19.32
N ASP A 254 3.07 -15.42 20.19
CA ASP A 254 2.85 -15.35 21.64
C ASP A 254 1.84 -14.26 21.99
N TYR A 255 1.95 -13.09 21.39
CA TYR A 255 1.01 -11.99 21.61
C TYR A 255 -0.41 -12.39 21.23
N GLN A 256 -0.61 -12.99 20.06
CA GLN A 256 -1.92 -13.40 19.59
C GLN A 256 -2.55 -14.47 20.47
N LYS A 257 -1.76 -15.38 21.02
CA LYS A 257 -2.25 -16.44 21.89
C LYS A 257 -2.59 -15.97 23.31
N ASN A 258 -1.81 -15.04 23.86
CA ASN A 258 -1.81 -14.75 25.31
C ASN A 258 -2.25 -13.34 25.67
N GLU A 259 -2.13 -12.36 24.79
CA GLU A 259 -2.33 -10.93 25.13
C GLU A 259 -3.34 -10.21 24.23
N ALA A 260 -3.57 -10.70 23.02
CA ALA A 260 -4.44 -10.03 22.07
C ALA A 260 -5.90 -10.03 22.52
N TRP A 261 -6.59 -8.93 22.25
CA TRP A 261 -8.02 -8.79 22.47
C TRP A 261 -8.81 -9.55 21.40
N THR A 262 -10.07 -9.83 21.68
CA THR A 262 -10.97 -10.50 20.74
C THR A 262 -11.10 -9.74 19.42
N TRP A 263 -11.16 -8.41 19.45
CA TRP A 263 -11.24 -7.61 18.22
C TRP A 263 -9.96 -7.72 17.36
N GLU A 264 -8.79 -7.90 17.97
CA GLU A 264 -7.54 -8.17 17.23
C GLU A 264 -7.59 -9.53 16.53
N HIS A 265 -8.16 -10.53 17.20
CA HIS A 265 -8.41 -11.84 16.57
C HIS A 265 -9.43 -11.76 15.43
N GLN A 266 -10.45 -10.93 15.55
CA GLN A 266 -11.39 -10.68 14.46
C GLN A 266 -10.72 -10.00 13.26
N ALA A 267 -9.83 -9.05 13.51
CA ALA A 267 -9.03 -8.43 12.46
C ALA A 267 -8.15 -9.45 11.71
N LEU A 268 -7.67 -10.46 12.43
CA LEU A 268 -6.83 -11.52 11.87
C LEU A 268 -7.55 -12.40 10.83
N VAL A 269 -8.89 -12.46 10.87
CA VAL A 269 -9.70 -13.22 9.90
C VAL A 269 -9.42 -12.77 8.46
N ARG A 270 -9.23 -11.47 8.24
CA ARG A 270 -8.96 -10.89 6.91
C ARG A 270 -7.47 -10.72 6.61
N ALA A 271 -6.60 -11.01 7.58
CA ALA A 271 -5.18 -10.81 7.42
C ALA A 271 -4.54 -11.89 6.55
N ARG A 272 -3.61 -11.46 5.69
CA ARG A 272 -2.80 -12.36 4.87
C ARG A 272 -1.43 -11.75 4.59
N VAL A 273 -0.44 -12.59 4.39
CA VAL A 273 0.89 -12.14 3.97
C VAL A 273 0.80 -11.64 2.53
N VAL A 274 1.17 -10.40 2.30
CA VAL A 274 1.19 -9.75 0.97
C VAL A 274 2.60 -9.68 0.38
N TYR A 275 3.62 -9.81 1.21
CA TYR A 275 5.02 -9.93 0.85
C TYR A 275 5.75 -10.75 1.93
N GLY A 276 6.57 -11.70 1.54
CA GLY A 276 7.37 -12.39 2.53
C GLY A 276 7.98 -13.69 2.06
N ASP A 277 8.95 -14.14 2.84
CA ASP A 277 9.56 -15.45 2.66
C ASP A 277 8.51 -16.56 2.85
N PRO A 278 8.59 -17.66 2.09
CA PRO A 278 7.64 -18.79 2.25
C PRO A 278 7.56 -19.34 3.67
N GLN A 279 8.65 -19.37 4.40
CA GLN A 279 8.70 -19.85 5.79
C GLN A 279 7.92 -18.96 6.74
N LEU A 280 8.06 -17.64 6.62
CA LEU A 280 7.31 -16.67 7.41
C LEU A 280 5.82 -16.70 7.06
N THR A 281 5.51 -16.83 5.79
CA THR A 281 4.12 -16.95 5.30
C THR A 281 3.45 -18.19 5.91
N ALA A 282 4.11 -19.32 5.87
CA ALA A 282 3.60 -20.58 6.45
C ALA A 282 3.42 -20.46 7.97
N HIS A 283 4.35 -19.83 8.67
CA HIS A 283 4.27 -19.59 10.11
C HIS A 283 3.08 -18.68 10.46
N PHE A 284 2.92 -17.58 9.74
CA PHE A 284 1.79 -16.67 9.93
C PHE A 284 0.45 -17.39 9.69
N ASP A 285 0.32 -18.13 8.61
CA ASP A 285 -0.90 -18.88 8.29
C ASP A 285 -1.25 -19.92 9.35
N ALA A 286 -0.24 -20.58 9.92
CA ALA A 286 -0.42 -21.53 11.01
C ALA A 286 -0.92 -20.85 12.29
N VAL A 287 -0.33 -19.72 12.67
CA VAL A 287 -0.76 -18.92 13.83
C VAL A 287 -2.20 -18.43 13.62
N ARG A 288 -2.52 -17.90 12.45
CA ARG A 288 -3.86 -17.44 12.12
C ARG A 288 -4.90 -18.55 12.26
N ARG A 289 -4.63 -19.73 11.71
CA ARG A 289 -5.54 -20.88 11.83
C ARG A 289 -5.73 -21.30 13.28
N GLU A 290 -4.65 -21.37 14.06
CA GLU A 290 -4.72 -21.72 15.49
C GLU A 290 -5.59 -20.74 16.26
N ILE A 291 -5.42 -19.44 16.07
CA ILE A 291 -6.22 -18.40 16.72
C ILE A 291 -7.68 -18.48 16.30
N MET A 292 -7.98 -18.72 15.03
CA MET A 292 -9.35 -18.81 14.52
C MET A 292 -10.11 -20.02 15.05
N THR A 293 -9.41 -21.07 15.47
CA THR A 293 -10.01 -22.29 16.04
C THR A 293 -10.16 -22.26 17.55
N LEU A 294 -9.67 -21.20 18.23
CA LEU A 294 -9.81 -21.09 19.68
C LEU A 294 -11.29 -20.94 20.08
N PRO A 295 -11.77 -21.75 21.05
CA PRO A 295 -13.11 -21.57 21.59
C PRO A 295 -13.21 -20.26 22.37
N ARG A 296 -14.32 -19.54 22.19
CA ARG A 296 -14.58 -18.27 22.88
C ARG A 296 -15.85 -18.35 23.70
N GLU A 297 -15.74 -17.92 24.96
CA GLU A 297 -16.90 -17.76 25.82
C GLU A 297 -17.56 -16.41 25.55
N GLY A 298 -18.89 -16.43 25.33
CA GLY A 298 -19.65 -15.21 25.02
C GLY A 298 -19.58 -14.12 26.08
N LYS A 299 -19.38 -14.49 27.36
CA LYS A 299 -19.17 -13.56 28.46
C LYS A 299 -17.85 -12.80 28.36
N THR A 300 -16.78 -13.46 27.93
CA THR A 300 -15.45 -12.85 27.72
C THR A 300 -15.53 -11.80 26.61
N LEU A 301 -16.24 -12.09 25.53
CA LEU A 301 -16.42 -11.14 24.42
C LEU A 301 -17.14 -9.87 24.87
N GLN A 302 -18.22 -10.01 25.66
CA GLN A 302 -18.96 -8.86 26.20
C GLN A 302 -18.10 -7.99 27.11
N THR A 303 -17.29 -8.62 27.98
CA THR A 303 -16.37 -7.93 28.89
C THR A 303 -15.31 -7.15 28.11
N GLU A 304 -14.68 -7.76 27.11
CA GLU A 304 -13.67 -7.13 26.27
C GLU A 304 -14.23 -5.95 25.46
N VAL A 305 -15.42 -6.06 24.90
CA VAL A 305 -16.09 -4.96 24.19
C VAL A 305 -16.38 -3.80 25.14
N ARG A 306 -16.78 -4.08 26.36
CA ARG A 306 -17.03 -3.05 27.39
C ARG A 306 -15.74 -2.31 27.77
N GLU A 307 -14.67 -3.05 28.05
CA GLU A 307 -13.37 -2.48 28.40
C GLU A 307 -12.78 -1.67 27.24
N MET A 308 -12.92 -2.13 26.02
CA MET A 308 -12.49 -1.40 24.83
C MET A 308 -13.24 -0.06 24.69
N ARG A 309 -14.56 -0.05 24.89
CA ARG A 309 -15.37 1.18 24.87
C ARG A 309 -14.96 2.17 25.97
N GLU A 310 -14.64 1.68 27.16
CA GLU A 310 -14.15 2.50 28.26
C GLU A 310 -12.79 3.13 27.94
N LYS A 311 -11.86 2.36 27.35
CA LYS A 311 -10.56 2.88 26.90
C LYS A 311 -10.71 3.94 25.79
N MET A 312 -11.58 3.70 24.81
CA MET A 312 -11.87 4.68 23.75
C MET A 312 -12.45 5.97 24.30
N ARG A 313 -13.38 5.89 25.26
CA ARG A 313 -13.95 7.07 25.94
C ARG A 313 -12.92 7.84 26.73
N ALA A 314 -12.04 7.15 27.46
CA ALA A 314 -10.94 7.79 28.21
C ALA A 314 -9.96 8.50 27.26
N HIS A 315 -9.68 7.92 26.11
CA HIS A 315 -8.78 8.52 25.11
C HIS A 315 -9.39 9.75 24.43
N LEU A 316 -10.70 9.72 24.16
CA LEU A 316 -11.44 10.85 23.59
C LEU A 316 -11.68 11.96 24.63
N GLY A 317 -11.89 11.59 25.89
CA GLY A 317 -12.08 12.54 27.00
C GLY A 317 -10.82 13.35 27.34
N ASN A 318 -9.64 12.81 27.09
CA ASN A 318 -8.37 13.54 27.28
C ASN A 318 -8.04 14.50 26.12
N LYS A 319 -8.62 14.32 24.94
CA LYS A 319 -8.42 15.24 23.80
C LYS A 319 -9.24 16.54 23.87
N HIS A 320 -10.18 16.62 24.80
CA HIS A 320 -11.00 17.84 25.03
C HIS A 320 -10.56 18.66 26.23
N ARG A 321 -9.40 18.38 26.85
CA ARG A 321 -8.88 19.10 28.01
C ARG A 321 -7.58 19.88 27.80
N ASP A 322 -7.07 19.92 26.56
CA ASP A 322 -5.91 20.76 26.17
C ASP A 322 -6.33 21.86 25.20
#